data_cb2bb2e66c793a3486ab1a25d7792219
#
_entry.id   cb2bb2e66c793a3486ab1a25d7792219
#
_cell.length_a   1.000
_cell.length_b   1.000
_cell.length_c   1.000
_cell.angle_alpha   90.00
_cell.angle_beta   90.00
_cell.angle_gamma   90.00
#
_symmetry.space_group_name_H-M   'P 1'
#
loop_
_entity.id
_entity.type
_entity.pdbx_description
1 polymer ?
#
loop_
_entity_poly.entity_id
_entity_poly.type
_entity_poly.pdbx_seq_one_letter_code
_entity_poly.pdbx_strand_id
1 'polypeptide(L)'
;MQTNSTPKPIIELEQQALSELANATQETDLENWRISYLGRKGKVTLVLRSVSTAPEKQRAALGKAANQLKAKLLKSLDEREKAIQNFDVGENKKEAFDIDITLPGRPVRKGALHPTTQIIRDISKVFDSLGFKWVEGPEVESDSYNFQKLNIPMDHPARDMWNSLWIDNEPNSNPTLLRTHTSPMQIRIMETHTPPIRVIVPGKTYRYEATDATHEWQFAQIEGLAIDRNITFADLKGTLEIFAKRIFGEKRRARFRCDFFPFVEPGAEMSIDCFKCEGLGCRVCGFSGWIEIMGAGMVHPKVLRGVGYDPEEYSGFAFGMGAERIAMLKHSIEDVRDFYANDLDFIKQLG
;
A
#
# COMPACT_ATOMS: atom_id res chain seq x y z
N MET A 1 -71.00 -47.25 -31.65
CA MET A 1 -69.88 -46.98 -30.75
C MET A 1 -68.76 -47.99 -31.06
N GLN A 2 -67.74 -47.56 -31.83
CA GLN A 2 -66.58 -48.41 -32.13
C GLN A 2 -65.55 -48.14 -31.02
N THR A 3 -65.34 -49.16 -30.19
CA THR A 3 -64.30 -49.17 -29.17
C THR A 3 -62.93 -49.16 -29.89
N ASN A 4 -62.25 -48.03 -29.90
CA ASN A 4 -60.85 -47.87 -30.32
C ASN A 4 -59.94 -48.57 -29.28
N SER A 5 -59.89 -49.90 -29.25
CA SER A 5 -58.94 -50.62 -28.45
C SER A 5 -57.56 -50.61 -29.09
N THR A 6 -56.56 -50.04 -28.42
CA THR A 6 -55.16 -50.09 -28.82
C THR A 6 -54.74 -51.56 -29.06
N PRO A 7 -54.05 -51.86 -30.17
CA PRO A 7 -53.64 -53.26 -30.46
C PRO A 7 -52.79 -53.87 -29.35
N LYS A 8 -53.11 -55.09 -28.90
CA LYS A 8 -52.41 -55.80 -27.83
C LYS A 8 -50.88 -55.72 -27.85
N PRO A 9 -50.22 -55.87 -29.04
CA PRO A 9 -48.73 -55.78 -29.11
C PRO A 9 -48.18 -54.42 -28.74
N ILE A 10 -48.93 -53.32 -28.94
CA ILE A 10 -48.50 -51.95 -28.56
C ILE A 10 -48.62 -51.73 -27.07
N ILE A 11 -49.65 -52.28 -26.40
CA ILE A 11 -49.82 -52.20 -24.98
C ILE A 11 -48.74 -52.97 -24.24
N GLU A 12 -48.40 -54.15 -24.70
CA GLU A 12 -47.30 -54.98 -24.15
C GLU A 12 -45.96 -54.28 -24.29
N LEU A 13 -45.69 -53.72 -25.47
CA LEU A 13 -44.46 -52.95 -25.72
C LEU A 13 -44.36 -51.68 -24.84
N GLU A 14 -45.50 -50.99 -24.58
CA GLU A 14 -45.54 -49.85 -23.67
C GLU A 14 -45.19 -50.22 -22.24
N GLN A 15 -45.83 -51.30 -21.74
CA GLN A 15 -45.58 -51.79 -20.38
C GLN A 15 -44.14 -52.23 -20.18
N GLN A 16 -43.56 -52.95 -21.16
CA GLN A 16 -42.16 -53.36 -21.12
C GLN A 16 -41.22 -52.14 -21.13
N ALA A 17 -41.46 -51.17 -22.03
CA ALA A 17 -40.61 -49.97 -22.15
C ALA A 17 -40.63 -49.15 -20.88
N LEU A 18 -41.79 -48.93 -20.26
CA LEU A 18 -41.90 -48.15 -19.04
C LEU A 18 -41.29 -48.88 -17.83
N SER A 19 -41.41 -50.20 -17.75
CA SER A 19 -40.80 -51.01 -16.70
C SER A 19 -39.27 -50.97 -16.79
N GLU A 20 -38.71 -51.09 -17.99
CA GLU A 20 -37.26 -51.02 -18.20
C GLU A 20 -36.73 -49.59 -17.93
N LEU A 21 -37.49 -48.53 -18.29
CA LEU A 21 -37.13 -47.16 -18.01
C LEU A 21 -37.12 -46.86 -16.50
N ALA A 22 -38.07 -47.44 -15.76
CA ALA A 22 -38.14 -47.23 -14.30
C ALA A 22 -36.92 -47.81 -13.56
N ASN A 23 -36.28 -48.84 -14.13
CA ASN A 23 -35.08 -49.47 -13.56
C ASN A 23 -33.77 -48.79 -13.97
N ALA A 24 -33.78 -47.83 -14.89
CA ALA A 24 -32.60 -47.06 -15.28
C ALA A 24 -32.14 -46.15 -14.12
N THR A 25 -30.91 -46.31 -13.66
CA THR A 25 -30.32 -45.56 -12.53
C THR A 25 -29.21 -44.61 -12.91
N GLN A 26 -28.64 -44.80 -14.11
CA GLN A 26 -27.53 -44.00 -14.62
C GLN A 26 -27.86 -43.43 -15.99
N GLU A 27 -27.15 -42.36 -16.39
CA GLU A 27 -27.31 -41.74 -17.70
C GLU A 27 -27.01 -42.68 -18.86
N THR A 28 -26.06 -43.61 -18.68
CA THR A 28 -25.75 -44.66 -19.62
C THR A 28 -26.90 -45.62 -19.84
N ASP A 29 -27.71 -45.92 -18.80
CA ASP A 29 -28.87 -46.76 -18.90
C ASP A 29 -29.98 -46.10 -19.74
N LEU A 30 -30.17 -44.79 -19.53
CA LEU A 30 -31.14 -43.98 -20.30
C LEU A 30 -30.81 -43.96 -21.78
N GLU A 31 -29.54 -43.79 -22.15
CA GLU A 31 -29.10 -43.76 -23.55
C GLU A 31 -29.25 -45.14 -24.20
N ASN A 32 -28.90 -46.19 -23.51
CA ASN A 32 -29.12 -47.57 -23.98
C ASN A 32 -30.61 -47.87 -24.18
N TRP A 33 -31.46 -47.45 -23.24
CA TRP A 33 -32.90 -47.57 -23.38
C TRP A 33 -33.43 -46.77 -24.57
N ARG A 34 -32.98 -45.53 -24.76
CA ARG A 34 -33.33 -44.66 -25.87
C ARG A 34 -32.99 -45.28 -27.21
N ILE A 35 -31.81 -45.88 -27.36
CA ILE A 35 -31.38 -46.57 -28.57
C ILE A 35 -32.25 -47.80 -28.82
N SER A 36 -32.56 -48.59 -27.78
CA SER A 36 -33.33 -49.83 -27.89
C SER A 36 -34.79 -49.60 -28.26
N TYR A 37 -35.39 -48.51 -27.79
CA TYR A 37 -36.82 -48.23 -28.05
C TYR A 37 -37.07 -47.18 -29.11
N LEU A 38 -36.32 -46.10 -29.12
CA LEU A 38 -36.58 -44.90 -29.99
C LEU A 38 -35.53 -44.73 -31.09
N GLY A 39 -34.44 -45.48 -31.07
CA GLY A 39 -33.36 -45.42 -32.07
C GLY A 39 -33.83 -45.82 -33.46
N ARG A 40 -32.96 -45.68 -34.49
CA ARG A 40 -33.27 -45.98 -35.90
C ARG A 40 -33.74 -47.43 -36.12
N LYS A 41 -33.30 -48.39 -35.33
CA LYS A 41 -33.71 -49.81 -35.31
C LYS A 41 -34.48 -50.16 -34.02
N GLY A 42 -34.91 -49.18 -33.26
CA GLY A 42 -35.60 -49.36 -31.99
C GLY A 42 -36.99 -49.98 -32.18
N LYS A 43 -37.46 -50.66 -31.11
CA LYS A 43 -38.73 -51.41 -31.11
C LYS A 43 -39.92 -50.55 -31.55
N VAL A 44 -40.05 -49.28 -31.10
CA VAL A 44 -41.12 -48.34 -31.49
C VAL A 44 -40.97 -47.92 -32.94
N THR A 45 -39.75 -47.68 -33.41
CA THR A 45 -39.49 -47.30 -34.80
C THR A 45 -39.82 -48.42 -35.78
N LEU A 46 -39.61 -49.69 -35.38
CA LEU A 46 -39.99 -50.88 -36.16
C LEU A 46 -41.53 -51.02 -36.26
N VAL A 47 -42.26 -50.74 -35.14
CA VAL A 47 -43.73 -50.70 -35.16
C VAL A 47 -44.23 -49.61 -36.08
N LEU A 48 -43.66 -48.39 -36.04
CA LEU A 48 -44.02 -47.32 -36.97
C LEU A 48 -43.77 -47.64 -38.44
N ARG A 49 -42.71 -48.37 -38.74
CA ARG A 49 -42.43 -48.85 -40.10
C ARG A 49 -43.40 -49.95 -40.58
N SER A 50 -43.84 -50.83 -39.69
CA SER A 50 -44.79 -51.91 -40.01
C SER A 50 -46.19 -51.38 -40.30
N VAL A 51 -46.52 -50.13 -39.95
CA VAL A 51 -47.78 -49.47 -40.32
C VAL A 51 -47.97 -49.41 -41.82
N SER A 52 -46.88 -49.25 -42.61
CA SER A 52 -46.96 -49.19 -44.09
C SER A 52 -47.34 -50.52 -44.74
N THR A 53 -47.06 -51.65 -44.07
CA THR A 53 -47.35 -52.99 -44.55
C THR A 53 -48.66 -53.55 -44.00
N ALA A 54 -49.31 -52.85 -43.08
CA ALA A 54 -50.56 -53.27 -42.46
C ALA A 54 -51.79 -53.13 -43.43
N PRO A 55 -52.87 -53.90 -43.25
CA PRO A 55 -54.08 -53.79 -44.01
C PRO A 55 -54.68 -52.36 -43.95
N GLU A 56 -55.18 -51.86 -45.09
CA GLU A 56 -55.59 -50.48 -45.26
C GLU A 56 -56.61 -49.97 -44.22
N LYS A 57 -57.53 -50.83 -43.79
CA LYS A 57 -58.54 -50.53 -42.73
C LYS A 57 -57.95 -50.36 -41.34
N GLN A 58 -56.73 -50.81 -41.08
CA GLN A 58 -56.08 -50.78 -39.76
C GLN A 58 -54.91 -49.77 -39.69
N ARG A 59 -54.41 -49.26 -40.83
CA ARG A 59 -53.25 -48.37 -40.90
C ARG A 59 -53.41 -47.10 -40.07
N ALA A 60 -54.55 -46.42 -40.17
CA ALA A 60 -54.82 -45.18 -39.46
C ALA A 60 -54.86 -45.36 -37.93
N ALA A 61 -55.51 -46.42 -37.44
CA ALA A 61 -55.56 -46.74 -36.02
C ALA A 61 -54.21 -47.16 -35.46
N LEU A 62 -53.48 -48.02 -36.20
CA LEU A 62 -52.13 -48.49 -35.80
C LEU A 62 -51.11 -47.34 -35.79
N GLY A 63 -51.13 -46.45 -36.79
CA GLY A 63 -50.28 -45.30 -36.89
C GLY A 63 -50.53 -44.31 -35.76
N LYS A 64 -51.82 -44.04 -35.45
CA LYS A 64 -52.20 -43.19 -34.30
C LYS A 64 -51.71 -43.76 -32.96
N ALA A 65 -51.92 -45.04 -32.73
CA ALA A 65 -51.52 -45.68 -31.50
C ALA A 65 -49.95 -45.73 -31.35
N ALA A 66 -49.23 -46.01 -32.42
CA ALA A 66 -47.77 -46.01 -32.42
C ALA A 66 -47.16 -44.60 -32.18
N ASN A 67 -47.77 -43.56 -32.76
CA ASN A 67 -47.33 -42.17 -32.48
C ASN A 67 -47.66 -41.74 -31.06
N GLN A 68 -48.81 -42.13 -30.49
CA GLN A 68 -49.16 -41.89 -29.10
C GLN A 68 -48.18 -42.61 -28.14
N LEU A 69 -47.83 -43.84 -28.43
CA LEU A 69 -46.80 -44.57 -27.68
C LEU A 69 -45.45 -43.82 -27.71
N LYS A 70 -45.00 -43.42 -28.91
CA LYS A 70 -43.75 -42.67 -29.05
C LYS A 70 -43.77 -41.40 -28.21
N ALA A 71 -44.82 -40.62 -28.29
CA ALA A 71 -44.93 -39.37 -27.50
C ALA A 71 -44.92 -39.60 -25.99
N LYS A 72 -45.63 -40.66 -25.53
CA LYS A 72 -45.64 -41.06 -24.13
C LYS A 72 -44.27 -41.46 -23.61
N LEU A 73 -43.55 -42.32 -24.38
CA LEU A 73 -42.22 -42.74 -24.01
C LEU A 73 -41.17 -41.63 -23.98
N LEU A 74 -41.26 -40.66 -24.91
CA LEU A 74 -40.39 -39.49 -24.89
C LEU A 74 -40.61 -38.63 -23.65
N LYS A 75 -41.90 -38.42 -23.26
CA LYS A 75 -42.21 -37.69 -22.04
C LYS A 75 -41.70 -38.40 -20.78
N SER A 76 -41.89 -39.73 -20.70
CA SER A 76 -41.41 -40.50 -19.56
C SER A 76 -39.87 -40.53 -19.46
N LEU A 77 -39.18 -40.53 -20.61
CA LEU A 77 -37.72 -40.41 -20.65
C LEU A 77 -37.25 -39.05 -20.08
N ASP A 78 -37.83 -37.93 -20.54
CA ASP A 78 -37.49 -36.58 -20.04
C ASP A 78 -37.74 -36.43 -18.52
N GLU A 79 -38.84 -37.04 -18.04
CA GLU A 79 -39.15 -37.07 -16.59
C GLU A 79 -38.10 -37.86 -15.79
N ARG A 80 -37.63 -38.99 -16.36
CA ARG A 80 -36.62 -39.83 -15.71
C ARG A 80 -35.22 -39.20 -15.75
N GLU A 81 -34.84 -38.57 -16.87
CA GLU A 81 -33.59 -37.82 -17.00
C GLU A 81 -33.52 -36.71 -15.93
N LYS A 82 -34.59 -35.92 -15.77
CA LYS A 82 -34.67 -34.88 -14.73
C LYS A 82 -34.60 -35.44 -13.31
N ALA A 83 -35.20 -36.64 -13.08
CA ALA A 83 -35.16 -37.28 -11.77
C ALA A 83 -33.72 -37.72 -11.41
N ILE A 84 -32.98 -38.28 -12.36
CA ILE A 84 -31.58 -38.73 -12.14
C ILE A 84 -30.68 -37.50 -11.95
N GLN A 85 -30.80 -36.45 -12.77
CA GLN A 85 -30.02 -35.23 -12.61
C GLN A 85 -30.27 -34.53 -11.28
N ASN A 86 -31.53 -34.51 -10.81
CA ASN A 86 -31.85 -33.91 -9.50
C ASN A 86 -31.33 -34.75 -8.34
N PHE A 87 -31.18 -36.07 -8.50
CA PHE A 87 -30.61 -36.96 -7.49
C PHE A 87 -29.11 -36.72 -7.33
N ASP A 88 -28.36 -36.62 -8.45
CA ASP A 88 -26.92 -36.32 -8.47
C ASP A 88 -26.62 -34.94 -7.88
N VAL A 89 -27.46 -33.93 -8.15
CA VAL A 89 -27.35 -32.58 -7.54
C VAL A 89 -27.65 -32.62 -6.04
N GLY A 90 -28.51 -33.56 -5.60
CA GLY A 90 -28.89 -33.69 -4.16
C GLY A 90 -27.81 -34.39 -3.33
N GLU A 91 -27.10 -35.39 -3.86
CA GLU A 91 -26.01 -36.04 -3.15
C GLU A 91 -24.72 -35.21 -3.10
N ASN A 92 -24.38 -34.53 -4.19
CA ASN A 92 -23.24 -33.61 -4.22
C ASN A 92 -23.46 -32.36 -3.32
N LYS A 93 -24.69 -32.04 -2.94
CA LYS A 93 -24.96 -30.98 -1.95
C LYS A 93 -24.70 -31.38 -0.51
N LYS A 94 -24.59 -32.67 -0.19
CA LYS A 94 -24.32 -33.14 1.18
C LYS A 94 -22.85 -33.06 1.59
N GLU A 95 -21.92 -32.92 0.64
CA GLU A 95 -20.50 -32.67 0.89
C GLU A 95 -20.08 -31.21 0.61
N ALA A 96 -20.96 -30.38 0.06
CA ALA A 96 -20.71 -28.94 0.04
C ALA A 96 -20.67 -28.46 1.50
N PHE A 97 -19.48 -28.13 2.00
CA PHE A 97 -19.31 -27.40 3.26
C PHE A 97 -20.40 -26.34 3.33
N ASP A 98 -21.17 -26.38 4.43
CA ASP A 98 -22.22 -25.38 4.70
C ASP A 98 -21.51 -24.05 5.02
N ILE A 99 -20.91 -23.46 3.96
CA ILE A 99 -20.22 -22.18 4.05
C ILE A 99 -21.29 -21.12 4.12
N ASP A 100 -21.46 -20.57 5.31
CA ASP A 100 -22.30 -19.41 5.49
C ASP A 100 -21.68 -18.21 4.75
N ILE A 101 -22.24 -17.91 3.57
CA ILE A 101 -21.79 -16.80 2.72
C ILE A 101 -22.09 -15.41 3.31
N THR A 102 -22.86 -15.35 4.42
CA THR A 102 -23.10 -14.09 5.13
C THR A 102 -22.00 -13.76 6.13
N LEU A 103 -21.15 -14.74 6.49
CA LEU A 103 -19.98 -14.49 7.31
C LEU A 103 -18.99 -13.60 6.60
N PRO A 104 -18.42 -12.60 7.30
CA PRO A 104 -17.39 -11.77 6.71
C PRO A 104 -16.19 -12.64 6.29
N GLY A 105 -15.68 -12.41 5.09
CA GLY A 105 -14.47 -13.06 4.60
C GLY A 105 -13.28 -12.78 5.53
N ARG A 106 -12.22 -13.60 5.44
CA ARG A 106 -10.99 -13.33 6.19
C ARG A 106 -10.47 -11.94 5.81
N PRO A 107 -10.26 -11.04 6.78
CA PRO A 107 -9.74 -9.72 6.47
C PRO A 107 -8.35 -9.86 5.82
N VAL A 108 -8.19 -9.29 4.63
CA VAL A 108 -6.89 -9.16 4.00
C VAL A 108 -6.11 -8.14 4.83
N ARG A 109 -5.04 -8.59 5.49
CA ARG A 109 -4.16 -7.69 6.23
C ARG A 109 -3.49 -6.75 5.22
N LYS A 110 -3.83 -5.48 5.27
CA LYS A 110 -3.13 -4.45 4.50
C LYS A 110 -1.80 -4.19 5.18
N GLY A 111 -0.73 -4.10 4.38
CA GLY A 111 0.55 -3.62 4.90
C GLY A 111 0.45 -2.15 5.27
N ALA A 112 1.24 -1.75 6.27
CA ALA A 112 1.40 -0.35 6.68
C ALA A 112 2.82 0.12 6.38
N LEU A 113 2.99 1.42 6.16
CA LEU A 113 4.32 1.99 6.02
C LEU A 113 4.94 2.13 7.41
N HIS A 114 6.26 1.97 7.47
CA HIS A 114 7.02 2.25 8.70
C HIS A 114 6.75 3.70 9.18
N PRO A 115 6.62 3.96 10.49
CA PRO A 115 6.29 5.28 11.04
C PRO A 115 7.23 6.40 10.59
N THR A 116 8.54 6.14 10.52
CA THR A 116 9.51 7.08 9.95
C THR A 116 9.20 7.43 8.50
N THR A 117 8.82 6.45 7.68
CA THR A 117 8.43 6.70 6.28
C THR A 117 7.13 7.52 6.20
N GLN A 118 6.18 7.25 7.08
CA GLN A 118 4.92 8.00 7.13
C GLN A 118 5.17 9.46 7.46
N ILE A 119 5.94 9.74 8.53
CA ILE A 119 6.22 11.12 8.95
C ILE A 119 7.03 11.89 7.90
N ILE A 120 8.01 11.24 7.23
CA ILE A 120 8.75 11.87 6.12
C ILE A 120 7.79 12.26 5.00
N ARG A 121 6.85 11.39 4.63
CA ARG A 121 5.83 11.70 3.61
C ARG A 121 4.88 12.82 4.04
N ASP A 122 4.46 12.84 5.29
CA ASP A 122 3.59 13.91 5.81
C ASP A 122 4.31 15.26 5.80
N ILE A 123 5.56 15.31 6.26
CA ILE A 123 6.41 16.50 6.21
C ILE A 123 6.61 16.96 4.76
N SER A 124 6.90 16.00 3.86
CA SER A 124 7.10 16.30 2.44
C SER A 124 5.86 16.90 1.79
N LYS A 125 4.66 16.40 2.09
CA LYS A 125 3.39 16.99 1.60
C LYS A 125 3.20 18.43 2.06
N VAL A 126 3.60 18.74 3.30
CA VAL A 126 3.53 20.12 3.82
C VAL A 126 4.42 21.02 2.99
N PHE A 127 5.70 20.64 2.80
CA PHE A 127 6.66 21.47 2.06
C PHE A 127 6.38 21.52 0.55
N ASP A 128 5.88 20.43 -0.05
CA ASP A 128 5.41 20.41 -1.44
C ASP A 128 4.33 21.47 -1.69
N SER A 129 3.37 21.62 -0.76
CA SER A 129 2.36 22.67 -0.83
C SER A 129 2.90 24.10 -0.65
N LEU A 130 4.13 24.24 -0.18
CA LEU A 130 4.88 25.52 -0.07
C LEU A 130 5.86 25.70 -1.24
N GLY A 131 5.83 24.80 -2.23
CA GLY A 131 6.64 24.87 -3.45
C GLY A 131 8.04 24.26 -3.33
N PHE A 132 8.31 23.48 -2.29
CA PHE A 132 9.57 22.76 -2.14
C PHE A 132 9.53 21.44 -2.90
N LYS A 133 10.61 21.09 -3.58
CA LYS A 133 10.78 19.83 -4.29
C LYS A 133 11.59 18.83 -3.45
N TRP A 134 11.23 17.57 -3.49
CA TRP A 134 12.01 16.48 -2.89
C TRP A 134 13.25 16.20 -3.72
N VAL A 135 14.42 16.14 -3.08
CA VAL A 135 15.71 15.78 -3.68
C VAL A 135 16.43 14.80 -2.75
N GLU A 136 17.12 13.84 -3.32
CA GLU A 136 17.93 12.85 -2.60
C GLU A 136 19.40 13.04 -2.89
N GLY A 137 20.26 12.51 -1.99
CA GLY A 137 21.71 12.60 -2.12
C GLY A 137 22.45 11.41 -1.50
N PRO A 138 23.76 11.32 -1.72
CA PRO A 138 24.58 10.21 -1.27
C PRO A 138 24.67 10.17 0.28
N GLU A 139 24.65 8.96 0.84
CA GLU A 139 24.87 8.74 2.28
C GLU A 139 26.36 8.73 2.63
N VAL A 140 27.22 8.30 1.71
CA VAL A 140 28.68 8.42 1.82
C VAL A 140 29.10 9.73 1.21
N GLU A 141 29.70 10.59 2.01
CA GLU A 141 30.07 11.95 1.63
C GLU A 141 31.56 12.21 1.78
N SER A 142 32.09 13.15 1.02
CA SER A 142 33.44 13.64 1.26
C SER A 142 33.46 14.67 2.39
N ASP A 143 34.58 14.75 3.08
CA ASP A 143 34.86 15.79 4.08
C ASP A 143 34.57 17.20 3.57
N SER A 144 34.93 17.46 2.32
CA SER A 144 34.73 18.74 1.69
C SER A 144 33.26 19.17 1.66
N TYR A 145 32.34 18.27 1.31
CA TYR A 145 30.91 18.56 1.28
C TYR A 145 30.27 18.51 2.67
N ASN A 146 30.68 17.54 3.52
CA ASN A 146 30.06 17.39 4.83
C ASN A 146 30.45 18.51 5.80
N PHE A 147 31.64 19.14 5.61
CA PHE A 147 32.18 20.15 6.51
C PHE A 147 32.70 21.41 5.83
N GLN A 148 33.76 21.30 4.99
CA GLN A 148 34.52 22.48 4.56
C GLN A 148 33.67 23.50 3.81
N LYS A 149 32.91 23.06 2.82
CA LYS A 149 32.02 23.93 2.03
C LYS A 149 30.83 24.49 2.84
N LEU A 150 30.52 23.87 3.98
CA LEU A 150 29.54 24.35 4.95
C LEU A 150 30.15 25.27 6.02
N ASN A 151 31.26 25.94 5.71
CA ASN A 151 31.95 26.85 6.60
C ASN A 151 32.49 26.20 7.89
N ILE A 152 32.85 24.89 7.82
CA ILE A 152 33.46 24.13 8.90
C ILE A 152 34.86 23.65 8.44
N PRO A 153 35.89 24.50 8.50
CA PRO A 153 37.27 24.15 8.07
C PRO A 153 37.84 23.02 8.94
N MET A 154 39.02 22.50 8.53
CA MET A 154 39.61 21.30 9.15
C MET A 154 39.92 21.43 10.63
N ASP A 155 40.22 22.63 11.09
CA ASP A 155 40.58 23.01 12.46
C ASP A 155 39.40 23.55 13.26
N HIS A 156 38.19 23.54 12.72
CA HIS A 156 37.03 24.09 13.40
C HIS A 156 36.52 23.18 14.54
N PRO A 157 36.32 23.70 15.79
CA PRO A 157 35.90 22.88 16.94
C PRO A 157 34.57 22.17 16.75
N ALA A 158 33.67 22.70 15.92
CA ALA A 158 32.37 22.08 15.62
C ALA A 158 32.50 20.68 14.99
N ARG A 159 33.67 20.31 14.40
CA ARG A 159 33.88 18.97 13.86
C ARG A 159 33.80 17.89 14.92
N ASP A 160 34.36 18.15 16.09
CA ASP A 160 34.37 17.19 17.20
C ASP A 160 32.97 16.94 17.77
N MET A 161 32.06 17.92 17.58
CA MET A 161 30.66 17.79 18.05
C MET A 161 29.81 16.83 17.21
N TRP A 162 30.25 16.48 15.99
CA TRP A 162 29.42 15.70 15.06
C TRP A 162 29.63 14.18 15.16
N ASN A 163 30.52 13.68 16.05
CA ASN A 163 30.72 12.24 16.26
C ASN A 163 30.73 11.43 14.95
N SER A 164 31.63 11.79 14.03
CA SER A 164 31.61 11.31 12.65
C SER A 164 32.10 9.88 12.50
N LEU A 165 31.41 9.07 11.67
CA LEU A 165 31.83 7.73 11.25
C LEU A 165 32.64 7.84 9.95
N TRP A 166 33.95 7.83 10.06
CA TRP A 166 34.86 7.88 8.91
C TRP A 166 34.99 6.52 8.26
N ILE A 167 35.04 6.52 6.94
CA ILE A 167 35.34 5.33 6.14
C ILE A 167 36.85 5.22 6.01
N ASP A 168 37.38 4.01 6.13
CA ASP A 168 38.81 3.77 5.93
C ASP A 168 39.20 4.03 4.48
N ASN A 169 40.08 4.99 4.26
CA ASN A 169 40.45 5.46 2.96
C ASN A 169 41.94 5.13 2.63
N GLU A 170 42.25 4.95 1.37
CA GLU A 170 43.61 4.86 0.91
C GLU A 170 44.41 6.12 1.32
N PRO A 171 45.68 5.95 1.69
CA PRO A 171 46.55 7.09 1.99
C PRO A 171 46.55 8.12 0.83
N ASN A 172 46.35 9.40 1.14
CA ASN A 172 46.23 10.52 0.21
C ASN A 172 44.92 10.59 -0.60
N SER A 173 43.92 9.79 -0.31
CA SER A 173 42.57 9.98 -0.84
C SER A 173 41.84 11.14 -0.10
N ASN A 174 40.82 11.66 -0.75
CA ASN A 174 39.92 12.66 -0.09
C ASN A 174 39.12 11.96 1.04
N PRO A 175 39.22 12.37 2.31
CA PRO A 175 38.54 11.68 3.38
C PRO A 175 37.04 11.59 3.14
N THR A 176 36.47 10.41 3.34
CA THR A 176 35.04 10.14 3.21
C THR A 176 34.45 9.63 4.53
N LEU A 177 33.17 9.89 4.72
CA LEU A 177 32.45 9.53 5.94
C LEU A 177 30.99 9.19 5.61
N LEU A 178 30.32 8.54 6.54
CA LEU A 178 28.87 8.53 6.54
C LEU A 178 28.38 9.92 6.94
N ARG A 179 27.55 10.55 6.14
CA ARG A 179 27.11 11.94 6.38
C ARG A 179 26.48 12.11 7.74
N THR A 180 26.88 13.13 8.48
CA THR A 180 26.39 13.43 9.83
C THR A 180 25.11 14.25 9.83
N HIS A 181 24.77 14.82 8.71
CA HIS A 181 23.55 15.60 8.41
C HIS A 181 23.29 15.59 6.91
N THR A 182 22.13 16.05 6.49
CA THR A 182 21.78 16.13 5.07
C THR A 182 22.19 17.44 4.41
N SER A 183 22.80 18.37 5.16
CA SER A 183 23.26 19.70 4.69
C SER A 183 24.27 19.69 3.54
N PRO A 184 25.10 18.63 3.28
CA PRO A 184 25.91 18.55 2.06
C PRO A 184 25.13 18.76 0.79
N MET A 185 23.86 18.38 0.79
CA MET A 185 22.98 18.56 -0.36
C MET A 185 22.64 20.03 -0.66
N GLN A 186 22.73 20.94 0.30
CA GLN A 186 22.63 22.38 0.04
C GLN A 186 23.68 22.78 -1.00
N ILE A 187 24.93 22.38 -0.77
CA ILE A 187 26.05 22.67 -1.65
C ILE A 187 25.87 22.03 -3.03
N ARG A 188 25.56 20.73 -3.06
CA ARG A 188 25.40 19.98 -4.31
C ARG A 188 24.30 20.56 -5.20
N ILE A 189 23.19 21.01 -4.58
CA ILE A 189 22.08 21.61 -5.30
C ILE A 189 22.45 23.00 -5.80
N MET A 190 23.07 23.84 -4.99
CA MET A 190 23.47 25.18 -5.37
C MET A 190 24.58 25.18 -6.45
N GLU A 191 25.47 24.17 -6.49
CA GLU A 191 26.48 24.01 -7.54
C GLU A 191 25.89 23.63 -8.91
N THR A 192 24.70 23.03 -8.94
CA THR A 192 24.09 22.47 -10.16
C THR A 192 22.84 23.22 -10.63
N HIS A 193 22.29 24.10 -9.81
CA HIS A 193 21.07 24.86 -10.11
C HIS A 193 21.32 26.34 -9.92
N THR A 194 20.49 27.14 -10.55
CA THR A 194 20.43 28.59 -10.33
C THR A 194 19.16 28.95 -9.56
N PRO A 195 19.19 29.95 -8.66
CA PRO A 195 17.98 30.43 -8.00
C PRO A 195 16.87 30.83 -9.00
N PRO A 196 15.58 30.66 -8.65
CA PRO A 196 15.09 30.30 -7.32
C PRO A 196 15.18 28.79 -7.00
N ILE A 197 15.65 28.46 -5.81
CA ILE A 197 15.76 27.10 -5.30
C ILE A 197 14.82 26.94 -4.09
N ARG A 198 14.01 25.89 -4.07
CA ARG A 198 13.22 25.43 -2.90
C ARG A 198 13.22 23.93 -2.89
N VAL A 199 13.93 23.34 -1.95
CA VAL A 199 14.07 21.88 -1.86
C VAL A 199 14.00 21.41 -0.43
N ILE A 200 13.53 20.15 -0.27
CA ILE A 200 13.70 19.36 0.94
C ILE A 200 14.52 18.12 0.62
N VAL A 201 15.38 17.75 1.53
CA VAL A 201 16.32 16.63 1.40
C VAL A 201 16.10 15.69 2.58
N PRO A 202 15.16 14.74 2.51
CA PRO A 202 15.08 13.67 3.47
C PRO A 202 16.14 12.63 3.20
N GLY A 203 16.69 12.06 4.26
CA GLY A 203 17.67 10.99 4.14
C GLY A 203 18.23 10.54 5.48
N LYS A 204 18.90 9.40 5.47
CA LYS A 204 19.58 8.87 6.65
C LYS A 204 20.85 9.67 6.96
N THR A 205 21.13 9.80 8.23
CA THR A 205 22.32 10.43 8.80
C THR A 205 22.90 9.53 9.87
N TYR A 206 24.20 9.69 10.15
CA TYR A 206 24.98 8.75 10.94
C TYR A 206 25.89 9.51 11.90
N ARG A 207 25.86 9.14 13.17
CA ARG A 207 26.72 9.71 14.21
C ARG A 207 27.19 8.62 15.14
N TYR A 208 28.43 8.70 15.57
CA TYR A 208 28.97 7.80 16.55
C TYR A 208 28.48 8.20 17.96
N GLU A 209 27.26 7.84 18.27
CA GLU A 209 26.61 8.13 19.55
C GLU A 209 26.18 6.83 20.24
N ALA A 210 26.17 6.84 21.55
CA ALA A 210 25.60 5.72 22.32
C ALA A 210 24.07 5.75 22.14
N THR A 211 23.52 4.60 21.83
CA THR A 211 22.06 4.43 21.69
C THR A 211 21.37 4.56 23.03
N ASP A 212 20.44 5.49 23.17
CA ASP A 212 19.58 5.68 24.34
C ASP A 212 18.11 5.96 23.90
N ALA A 213 17.25 6.40 24.81
CA ALA A 213 15.86 6.69 24.50
C ALA A 213 15.66 7.88 23.54
N THR A 214 16.68 8.72 23.34
CA THR A 214 16.62 9.95 22.57
C THR A 214 17.62 10.02 21.42
N HIS A 215 18.63 9.15 21.42
CA HIS A 215 19.73 9.09 20.46
C HIS A 215 19.85 7.72 19.82
N GLU A 216 20.11 7.72 18.53
CA GLU A 216 20.43 6.53 17.75
C GLU A 216 21.58 6.86 16.80
N TRP A 217 22.47 5.89 16.54
CA TRP A 217 23.63 6.08 15.66
C TRP A 217 23.26 6.31 14.18
N GLN A 218 22.07 5.87 13.80
CA GLN A 218 21.46 6.11 12.49
C GLN A 218 20.06 6.67 12.70
N PHE A 219 19.74 7.79 12.09
CA PHE A 219 18.39 8.38 12.14
C PHE A 219 18.07 9.10 10.82
N ALA A 220 16.80 9.39 10.59
CA ALA A 220 16.37 10.14 9.41
C ALA A 220 16.33 11.64 9.71
N GLN A 221 16.95 12.43 8.85
CA GLN A 221 16.89 13.88 8.87
C GLN A 221 16.19 14.40 7.64
N ILE A 222 15.47 15.50 7.78
CA ILE A 222 14.90 16.28 6.68
C ILE A 222 15.50 17.67 6.76
N GLU A 223 16.25 18.03 5.72
CA GLU A 223 16.79 19.36 5.53
C GLU A 223 15.94 20.14 4.52
N GLY A 224 15.79 21.42 4.71
CA GLY A 224 15.16 22.31 3.76
C GLY A 224 16.10 23.44 3.37
N LEU A 225 16.07 23.85 2.10
CA LEU A 225 16.83 24.97 1.55
C LEU A 225 15.92 25.79 0.65
N ALA A 226 15.92 27.10 0.88
CA ALA A 226 15.31 28.08 -0.03
C ALA A 226 16.32 29.19 -0.35
N ILE A 227 16.60 29.41 -1.63
CA ILE A 227 17.48 30.48 -2.13
C ILE A 227 16.73 31.26 -3.21
N ASP A 228 16.66 32.58 -3.04
CA ASP A 228 16.10 33.49 -4.04
C ASP A 228 16.60 34.91 -3.76
N ARG A 229 16.14 35.87 -4.54
CA ARG A 229 16.35 37.32 -4.24
C ARG A 229 15.47 37.73 -3.07
N ASN A 230 16.04 38.52 -2.17
CA ASN A 230 15.31 39.17 -1.07
C ASN A 230 14.63 38.23 -0.06
N ILE A 231 15.10 37.00 0.09
CA ILE A 231 14.62 36.09 1.14
C ILE A 231 15.09 36.65 2.50
N THR A 232 14.18 36.68 3.45
CA THR A 232 14.38 37.21 4.79
C THR A 232 14.22 36.20 5.89
N PHE A 233 14.66 36.52 7.11
CA PHE A 233 14.39 35.68 8.28
C PHE A 233 12.89 35.57 8.61
N ALA A 234 12.08 36.58 8.18
CA ALA A 234 10.64 36.48 8.31
C ALA A 234 10.02 35.41 7.43
N ASP A 235 10.57 35.19 6.22
CA ASP A 235 10.14 34.10 5.33
C ASP A 235 10.45 32.74 5.92
N LEU A 236 11.63 32.56 6.53
CA LEU A 236 11.98 31.36 7.29
C LEU A 236 10.97 31.12 8.41
N LYS A 237 10.72 32.11 9.26
CA LYS A 237 9.77 31.98 10.38
C LYS A 237 8.37 31.61 9.89
N GLY A 238 7.86 32.31 8.89
CA GLY A 238 6.53 32.03 8.32
C GLY A 238 6.41 30.63 7.76
N THR A 239 7.43 30.17 7.03
CA THR A 239 7.49 28.80 6.48
C THR A 239 7.44 27.76 7.59
N LEU A 240 8.25 27.91 8.64
CA LEU A 240 8.34 26.96 9.74
C LEU A 240 7.12 27.03 10.68
N GLU A 241 6.49 28.17 10.86
CA GLU A 241 5.22 28.29 11.60
C GLU A 241 4.08 27.56 10.89
N ILE A 242 3.99 27.67 9.55
CA ILE A 242 3.02 26.90 8.74
C ILE A 242 3.28 25.40 8.89
N PHE A 243 4.54 24.98 8.81
CA PHE A 243 4.94 23.60 9.02
C PHE A 243 4.47 23.08 10.40
N ALA A 244 4.79 23.80 11.48
CA ALA A 244 4.42 23.41 12.84
C ALA A 244 2.89 23.25 13.01
N LYS A 245 2.11 24.19 12.50
CA LYS A 245 0.65 24.12 12.55
C LYS A 245 0.08 22.94 11.78
N ARG A 246 0.61 22.64 10.59
CA ARG A 246 0.12 21.52 9.77
C ARG A 246 0.48 20.15 10.32
N ILE A 247 1.65 20.01 10.95
CA ILE A 247 2.10 18.71 11.51
C ILE A 247 1.52 18.47 12.91
N PHE A 248 1.50 19.51 13.76
CA PHE A 248 1.15 19.37 15.18
C PHE A 248 -0.22 19.99 15.56
N GLY A 249 -0.89 20.65 14.60
CA GLY A 249 -2.21 21.25 14.77
C GLY A 249 -2.20 22.77 14.86
N GLU A 250 -3.29 23.39 14.44
CA GLU A 250 -3.44 24.86 14.27
C GLU A 250 -3.21 25.69 15.54
N LYS A 251 -3.41 25.09 16.71
CA LYS A 251 -3.23 25.78 18.00
C LYS A 251 -1.77 25.86 18.47
N ARG A 252 -0.85 25.16 17.78
CA ARG A 252 0.56 25.11 18.18
C ARG A 252 1.24 26.45 18.00
N ARG A 253 1.99 26.83 19.02
CA ARG A 253 2.81 28.03 19.02
C ARG A 253 4.26 27.64 18.74
N ALA A 254 4.90 28.41 17.86
CA ALA A 254 6.32 28.28 17.59
C ALA A 254 7.10 29.39 18.34
N ARG A 255 8.29 29.03 18.80
CA ARG A 255 9.25 29.95 19.40
C ARG A 255 10.60 29.77 18.72
N PHE A 256 11.24 30.87 18.38
CA PHE A 256 12.59 30.88 17.83
C PHE A 256 13.53 31.49 18.89
N ARG A 257 14.68 30.83 19.11
CA ARG A 257 15.78 31.34 19.92
C ARG A 257 17.01 31.45 19.05
N CYS A 258 17.87 32.43 19.26
CA CYS A 258 19.15 32.47 18.59
C CYS A 258 20.00 31.27 19.00
N ASP A 259 20.62 30.65 18.02
CA ASP A 259 21.56 29.57 18.20
C ASP A 259 22.66 29.65 17.14
N PHE A 260 23.77 28.99 17.34
CA PHE A 260 24.93 29.06 16.48
C PHE A 260 25.10 27.77 15.68
N PHE A 261 25.10 27.92 14.35
CA PHE A 261 25.53 26.89 13.42
C PHE A 261 26.48 27.52 12.38
N PRO A 262 27.65 26.90 12.10
CA PRO A 262 28.68 27.52 11.24
C PRO A 262 28.22 27.90 9.84
N PHE A 263 27.23 27.22 9.30
CA PHE A 263 26.72 27.35 7.94
C PHE A 263 25.52 28.28 7.78
N VAL A 264 25.01 28.85 8.88
CA VAL A 264 23.91 29.83 8.87
C VAL A 264 24.22 31.04 9.78
N GLU A 265 23.75 32.24 9.36
CA GLU A 265 23.90 33.48 10.12
C GLU A 265 22.81 34.51 9.68
N PRO A 266 21.87 34.91 10.56
CA PRO A 266 21.69 34.42 11.92
C PRO A 266 21.16 32.99 11.95
N GLY A 267 21.62 32.20 12.94
CA GLY A 267 21.12 30.88 13.28
C GLY A 267 20.03 30.93 14.34
N ALA A 268 19.14 29.98 14.35
CA ALA A 268 18.05 29.86 15.31
C ALA A 268 17.66 28.40 15.56
N GLU A 269 17.26 28.14 16.77
CA GLU A 269 16.55 26.93 17.19
C GLU A 269 15.05 27.20 17.15
N MET A 270 14.27 26.31 16.56
CA MET A 270 12.82 26.37 16.63
C MET A 270 12.29 25.35 17.63
N SER A 271 11.47 25.84 18.57
CA SER A 271 10.73 25.02 19.55
C SER A 271 9.22 25.20 19.34
N ILE A 272 8.46 24.15 19.69
CA ILE A 272 6.99 24.23 19.82
C ILE A 272 6.59 24.17 21.29
N ASP A 273 5.41 24.70 21.63
CA ASP A 273 4.85 24.55 22.96
C ASP A 273 4.60 23.05 23.28
N CYS A 274 4.91 22.66 24.52
CA CYS A 274 4.81 21.28 24.94
C CYS A 274 3.39 20.75 24.82
N PHE A 275 3.22 19.63 24.12
CA PHE A 275 1.90 19.01 23.89
C PHE A 275 1.24 18.49 25.17
N LYS A 276 2.05 18.18 26.22
CA LYS A 276 1.55 17.61 27.48
C LYS A 276 1.09 18.69 28.47
N CYS A 277 1.75 19.84 28.51
CA CYS A 277 1.45 20.90 29.48
C CYS A 277 1.02 22.23 28.84
N GLU A 278 0.84 22.24 27.54
CA GLU A 278 0.40 23.42 26.78
C GLU A 278 1.20 24.72 27.07
N GLY A 279 2.51 24.52 27.33
CA GLY A 279 3.43 25.61 27.62
C GLY A 279 3.57 25.98 29.11
N LEU A 280 2.87 25.30 30.03
CA LEU A 280 2.93 25.59 31.48
C LEU A 280 4.21 25.04 32.17
N GLY A 281 4.90 24.12 31.54
CA GLY A 281 6.08 23.45 32.11
C GLY A 281 5.74 22.10 32.77
N CYS A 282 6.44 21.03 32.37
CA CYS A 282 6.32 19.69 32.95
C CYS A 282 7.65 18.93 32.79
N ARG A 283 7.72 17.72 33.32
CA ARG A 283 8.93 16.86 33.21
C ARG A 283 9.32 16.59 31.74
N VAL A 284 8.35 16.41 30.85
CA VAL A 284 8.59 16.13 29.42
C VAL A 284 9.35 17.26 28.72
N CYS A 285 9.06 18.51 29.06
CA CYS A 285 9.73 19.68 28.49
C CYS A 285 10.83 20.26 29.42
N GLY A 286 11.28 19.53 30.43
CA GLY A 286 12.24 20.03 31.39
C GLY A 286 11.78 21.31 32.11
N PHE A 287 10.48 21.41 32.38
CA PHE A 287 9.81 22.57 32.99
C PHE A 287 9.87 23.89 32.19
N SER A 288 10.42 23.84 30.96
CA SER A 288 10.53 25.04 30.09
C SER A 288 9.22 25.44 29.43
N GLY A 289 8.26 24.51 29.29
CA GLY A 289 7.04 24.68 28.50
C GLY A 289 7.25 24.52 26.98
N TRP A 290 8.49 24.32 26.52
CA TRP A 290 8.86 24.27 25.10
C TRP A 290 9.68 23.02 24.78
N ILE A 291 9.52 22.52 23.56
CA ILE A 291 10.24 21.35 23.03
C ILE A 291 10.91 21.75 21.74
N GLU A 292 12.22 21.64 21.68
CA GLU A 292 13.01 21.83 20.47
C GLU A 292 12.67 20.77 19.43
N ILE A 293 12.52 21.23 18.16
CA ILE A 293 12.20 20.36 17.03
C ILE A 293 13.18 20.48 15.87
N MET A 294 13.88 21.60 15.72
CA MET A 294 14.82 21.80 14.61
C MET A 294 15.76 22.98 14.82
N GLY A 295 16.92 22.89 14.16
CA GLY A 295 17.80 24.04 13.88
C GLY A 295 17.45 24.67 12.53
N ALA A 296 17.63 25.99 12.44
CA ALA A 296 17.35 26.76 11.23
C ALA A 296 18.20 28.04 11.16
N GLY A 297 18.23 28.72 10.02
CA GLY A 297 18.88 30.03 9.91
C GLY A 297 19.00 30.51 8.47
N MET A 298 19.50 31.73 8.32
CA MET A 298 19.83 32.27 7.01
C MET A 298 21.16 31.66 6.53
N VAL A 299 21.23 31.24 5.28
CA VAL A 299 22.45 30.63 4.72
C VAL A 299 23.61 31.60 4.82
N HIS A 300 24.71 31.15 5.39
CA HIS A 300 25.86 31.99 5.65
C HIS A 300 26.46 32.55 4.34
N PRO A 301 26.83 33.85 4.26
CA PRO A 301 27.38 34.46 3.03
C PRO A 301 28.61 33.74 2.46
N LYS A 302 29.46 33.16 3.32
CA LYS A 302 30.59 32.34 2.85
C LYS A 302 30.16 31.08 2.11
N VAL A 303 29.05 30.47 2.52
CA VAL A 303 28.49 29.29 1.85
C VAL A 303 27.98 29.68 0.46
N LEU A 304 27.24 30.79 0.35
CA LEU A 304 26.78 31.30 -0.95
C LEU A 304 27.96 31.62 -1.89
N ARG A 305 28.97 32.36 -1.38
CA ARG A 305 30.20 32.64 -2.20
C ARG A 305 30.92 31.35 -2.60
N GLY A 306 30.96 30.36 -1.73
CA GLY A 306 31.62 29.07 -1.98
C GLY A 306 31.04 28.30 -3.15
N VAL A 307 29.78 28.53 -3.52
CA VAL A 307 29.09 27.94 -4.66
C VAL A 307 28.93 28.91 -5.83
N GLY A 308 29.53 30.11 -5.74
CA GLY A 308 29.55 31.10 -6.84
C GLY A 308 28.35 32.05 -6.84
N TYR A 309 27.54 32.10 -5.78
CA TYR A 309 26.45 33.08 -5.68
C TYR A 309 26.91 34.35 -5.00
N ASP A 310 26.44 35.49 -5.52
CA ASP A 310 26.64 36.78 -4.88
C ASP A 310 25.68 37.00 -3.70
N PRO A 311 26.18 37.10 -2.47
CA PRO A 311 25.34 37.32 -1.29
C PRO A 311 24.62 38.71 -1.27
N GLU A 312 25.05 39.64 -2.11
CA GLU A 312 24.34 40.94 -2.27
C GLU A 312 23.11 40.82 -3.17
N GLU A 313 23.10 39.79 -4.05
CA GLU A 313 22.01 39.49 -4.96
C GLU A 313 21.07 38.43 -4.41
N TYR A 314 21.64 37.34 -3.84
CA TYR A 314 20.91 36.19 -3.37
C TYR A 314 21.01 36.03 -1.86
N SER A 315 19.88 35.73 -1.25
CA SER A 315 19.76 35.33 0.14
C SER A 315 18.96 34.04 0.25
N GLY A 316 19.01 33.38 1.38
CA GLY A 316 18.25 32.15 1.57
C GLY A 316 18.26 31.68 3.00
N PHE A 317 17.47 30.67 3.25
CA PHE A 317 17.43 30.00 4.55
C PHE A 317 17.56 28.49 4.42
N ALA A 318 18.02 27.88 5.49
CA ALA A 318 18.05 26.43 5.64
C ALA A 318 17.49 26.04 7.02
N PHE A 319 17.00 24.81 7.12
CA PHE A 319 16.53 24.20 8.35
C PHE A 319 16.74 22.69 8.32
N GLY A 320 16.94 22.06 9.49
CA GLY A 320 17.11 20.62 9.60
C GLY A 320 16.38 20.05 10.81
N MET A 321 15.63 18.94 10.60
CA MET A 321 14.88 18.27 11.64
C MET A 321 15.05 16.76 11.59
N GLY A 322 15.06 16.10 12.75
CA GLY A 322 15.03 14.63 12.85
C GLY A 322 13.61 14.10 12.65
N ALA A 323 13.42 13.21 11.67
CA ALA A 323 12.09 12.67 11.37
C ALA A 323 11.52 11.87 12.55
N GLU A 324 12.32 11.03 13.21
CA GLU A 324 11.92 10.28 14.39
C GLU A 324 11.48 11.21 15.52
N ARG A 325 12.21 12.32 15.74
CA ARG A 325 11.85 13.32 16.75
C ARG A 325 10.46 13.91 16.52
N ILE A 326 10.14 14.22 15.28
CA ILE A 326 8.80 14.71 14.90
C ILE A 326 7.75 13.63 15.10
N ALA A 327 8.05 12.38 14.71
CA ALA A 327 7.14 11.23 14.92
C ALA A 327 6.90 10.96 16.41
N MET A 328 7.96 10.95 17.24
CA MET A 328 7.86 10.80 18.69
C MET A 328 6.92 11.84 19.32
N LEU A 329 7.06 13.10 18.93
CA LEU A 329 6.23 14.19 19.45
C LEU A 329 4.78 14.09 18.96
N LYS A 330 4.57 13.69 17.69
CA LYS A 330 3.24 13.54 17.09
C LYS A 330 2.45 12.40 17.70
N HIS A 331 3.12 11.28 17.99
CA HIS A 331 2.50 10.02 18.43
C HIS A 331 2.73 9.72 19.93
N SER A 332 3.38 10.63 20.66
CA SER A 332 3.71 10.45 22.10
C SER A 332 4.57 9.21 22.36
N ILE A 333 5.52 8.92 21.49
CA ILE A 333 6.49 7.84 21.64
C ILE A 333 7.64 8.35 22.52
N GLU A 334 8.03 7.59 23.54
CA GLU A 334 9.01 8.03 24.53
C GLU A 334 10.42 7.53 24.23
N ASP A 335 10.56 6.52 23.37
CA ASP A 335 11.84 5.86 23.08
C ASP A 335 12.08 5.75 21.57
N VAL A 336 13.19 6.34 21.09
CA VAL A 336 13.54 6.31 19.66
C VAL A 336 13.89 4.90 19.17
N ARG A 337 14.35 4.03 20.07
CA ARG A 337 14.74 2.64 19.74
C ARG A 337 13.57 1.80 19.22
N ASP A 338 12.32 2.16 19.57
CA ASP A 338 11.12 1.49 19.09
C ASP A 338 10.97 1.55 17.57
N PHE A 339 11.50 2.61 16.94
CA PHE A 339 11.50 2.72 15.47
C PHE A 339 12.47 1.71 14.80
N TYR A 340 13.45 1.20 15.53
CA TYR A 340 14.52 0.35 15.01
C TYR A 340 14.48 -1.08 15.54
N ALA A 341 13.69 -1.33 16.61
CA ALA A 341 13.52 -2.65 17.21
C ALA A 341 12.82 -3.67 16.29
N ASN A 342 12.21 -3.21 15.19
CA ASN A 342 11.46 -4.02 14.24
C ASN A 342 10.29 -4.79 14.90
N ASP A 343 9.70 -4.22 15.95
CA ASP A 343 8.50 -4.75 16.60
C ASP A 343 7.28 -4.49 15.73
N LEU A 344 6.71 -5.58 15.20
CA LEU A 344 5.55 -5.50 14.32
C LEU A 344 4.29 -4.99 15.01
N ASP A 345 4.16 -5.19 16.32
CA ASP A 345 2.97 -4.73 17.04
C ASP A 345 3.04 -3.22 17.30
N PHE A 346 4.24 -2.69 17.55
CA PHE A 346 4.48 -1.24 17.56
C PHE A 346 4.18 -0.61 16.19
N ILE A 347 4.75 -1.18 15.12
CA ILE A 347 4.56 -0.63 13.77
C ILE A 347 3.08 -0.61 13.36
N LYS A 348 2.32 -1.67 13.69
CA LYS A 348 0.88 -1.76 13.36
C LYS A 348 0.01 -0.76 14.09
N GLN A 349 0.40 -0.29 15.28
CA GLN A 349 -0.36 0.71 16.03
C GLN A 349 -0.32 2.09 15.37
N LEU A 350 0.67 2.36 14.54
CA LEU A 350 0.93 3.64 13.91
C LEU A 350 0.59 3.63 12.40
N GLY A 351 0.23 2.45 11.85
CA GLY A 351 -0.01 2.22 10.42
C GLY A 351 -1.46 2.33 9.98
#